data_77499b20494411b0c26e2fbcc2ac7099
#
_entry.id   77499b20494411b0c26e2fbcc2ac7099
#
_cell.length_a   1.000
_cell.length_b   1.000
_cell.length_c   1.000
_cell.angle_alpha   90.00
_cell.angle_beta   90.00
_cell.angle_gamma   90.00
#
_symmetry.space_group_name_H-M   'P 1'
#
loop_
_entity.id
_entity.type
_entity.pdbx_description
1 polymer ?
#
loop_
_entity_poly.entity_id
_entity_poly.type
_entity_poly.pdbx_seq_one_letter_code
_entity_poly.pdbx_strand_id
1 'polypeptide(L)'
;MSGETGTEACRRAKAHASFAGPMRQNLISMLGDIEFHHWLGMSSPALLFDSYLSLLHTTSAIRYPVFVHGDDYDDYTGYAPRPLRHPLLHGMVFDVLSPELAGVPGALIIPLGKAVEDCLSALIAAGTLSRERCLLGFPHPSGQNGHRKRQLELNLDMLKTKTATWFTQTAGASA
;
A
#
# COMPACT_ATOMS: atom_id res chain seq x y z
N MET A 1 33.48 -12.04 -3.04
CA MET A 1 32.06 -12.41 -2.91
C MET A 1 31.53 -11.67 -1.68
N SER A 2 30.92 -10.49 -1.86
CA SER A 2 30.33 -9.71 -0.78
C SER A 2 29.07 -10.42 -0.32
N GLY A 3 29.09 -10.98 0.90
CA GLY A 3 27.93 -11.64 1.50
C GLY A 3 26.79 -10.62 1.66
N GLU A 4 25.64 -10.93 1.10
CA GLU A 4 24.39 -10.18 1.30
C GLU A 4 24.09 -10.14 2.80
N THR A 5 23.83 -8.96 3.36
CA THR A 5 23.48 -8.85 4.79
C THR A 5 22.11 -9.48 5.02
N GLY A 6 21.86 -10.08 6.21
CA GLY A 6 20.56 -10.69 6.53
C GLY A 6 19.38 -9.75 6.33
N THR A 7 19.58 -8.46 6.54
CA THR A 7 18.57 -7.40 6.30
C THR A 7 18.20 -7.28 4.82
N GLU A 8 19.20 -7.37 3.92
CA GLU A 8 18.97 -7.27 2.47
C GLU A 8 18.26 -8.53 1.95
N ALA A 9 18.69 -9.71 2.41
CA ALA A 9 18.02 -10.97 2.09
C ALA A 9 16.55 -10.97 2.54
N CYS A 10 16.24 -10.48 3.75
CA CYS A 10 14.87 -10.33 4.24
C CYS A 10 14.06 -9.34 3.40
N ARG A 11 14.65 -8.22 2.99
CA ARG A 11 13.99 -7.24 2.12
C ARG A 11 13.62 -7.84 0.77
N ARG A 12 14.54 -8.55 0.14
CA ARG A 12 14.31 -9.24 -1.13
C ARG A 12 13.26 -10.33 -1.01
N ALA A 13 13.33 -11.16 0.02
CA ALA A 13 12.33 -12.20 0.28
C ALA A 13 10.93 -11.60 0.46
N LYS A 14 10.80 -10.50 1.23
CA LYS A 14 9.54 -9.78 1.41
C LYS A 14 9.02 -9.21 0.09
N ALA A 15 9.87 -8.62 -0.74
CA ALA A 15 9.49 -8.08 -2.03
C ALA A 15 9.04 -9.17 -3.01
N HIS A 16 9.69 -10.34 -3.01
CA HIS A 16 9.25 -11.47 -3.82
C HIS A 16 7.91 -12.05 -3.37
N ALA A 17 7.67 -12.14 -2.06
CA ALA A 17 6.42 -12.66 -1.50
C ALA A 17 5.25 -11.68 -1.58
N SER A 18 5.52 -10.36 -1.50
CA SER A 18 4.49 -9.33 -1.48
C SER A 18 3.74 -9.27 -2.81
N PHE A 19 2.41 -9.31 -2.73
CA PHE A 19 1.54 -9.21 -3.90
C PHE A 19 1.85 -10.23 -5.00
N ALA A 20 2.29 -11.46 -4.66
CA ALA A 20 2.67 -12.46 -5.65
C ALA A 20 1.54 -12.80 -6.64
N GLY A 21 1.93 -13.28 -7.83
CA GLY A 21 1.01 -13.75 -8.85
C GLY A 21 0.16 -12.65 -9.50
N PRO A 22 -1.13 -12.94 -9.80
CA PRO A 22 -2.01 -12.02 -10.53
C PRO A 22 -2.25 -10.69 -9.83
N MET A 23 -2.18 -10.66 -8.49
CA MET A 23 -2.33 -9.42 -7.72
C MET A 23 -1.23 -8.41 -8.04
N ARG A 24 0.03 -8.86 -8.16
CA ARG A 24 1.15 -7.99 -8.54
C ARG A 24 0.99 -7.45 -9.95
N GLN A 25 0.60 -8.30 -10.91
CA GLN A 25 0.39 -7.89 -12.29
C GLN A 25 -0.72 -6.84 -12.40
N ASN A 26 -1.82 -7.03 -11.68
CA ASN A 26 -2.89 -6.04 -11.62
C ASN A 26 -2.40 -4.73 -11.00
N LEU A 27 -1.63 -4.78 -9.90
CA LEU A 27 -1.08 -3.59 -9.26
C LEU A 27 -0.14 -2.83 -10.20
N ILE A 28 0.76 -3.52 -10.89
CA ILE A 28 1.66 -2.94 -11.89
C ILE A 28 0.86 -2.25 -12.99
N SER A 29 -0.17 -2.92 -13.56
CA SER A 29 -1.04 -2.31 -14.57
C SER A 29 -1.71 -1.05 -14.06
N MET A 30 -2.32 -1.10 -12.87
CA MET A 30 -3.03 0.04 -12.28
C MET A 30 -2.10 1.22 -11.94
N LEU A 31 -0.87 0.96 -11.50
CA LEU A 31 0.15 1.99 -11.33
C LEU A 31 0.60 2.58 -12.67
N GLY A 32 0.62 1.76 -13.74
CA GLY A 32 0.84 2.21 -15.11
C GLY A 32 -0.24 3.15 -15.61
N ASP A 33 -1.52 2.80 -15.36
CA ASP A 33 -2.68 3.59 -15.78
C ASP A 33 -2.69 5.00 -15.15
N ILE A 34 -2.18 5.15 -13.91
CA ILE A 34 -1.99 6.46 -13.27
C ILE A 34 -0.63 7.11 -13.58
N GLU A 35 0.15 6.54 -14.49
CA GLU A 35 1.45 7.06 -14.94
C GLU A 35 2.50 7.24 -13.82
N PHE A 36 2.36 6.44 -12.74
CA PHE A 36 3.18 6.55 -11.53
C PHE A 36 4.68 6.44 -11.81
N HIS A 37 5.05 5.56 -12.73
CA HIS A 37 6.44 5.27 -13.11
C HIS A 37 7.15 6.46 -13.78
N HIS A 38 6.41 7.32 -14.48
CA HIS A 38 6.99 8.51 -15.12
C HIS A 38 7.58 9.47 -14.09
N TRP A 39 6.93 9.63 -12.94
CA TRP A 39 7.40 10.49 -11.85
C TRP A 39 8.67 9.97 -11.17
N LEU A 40 8.94 8.69 -11.28
CA LEU A 40 10.14 8.04 -10.76
C LEU A 40 11.23 7.85 -11.84
N GLY A 41 11.00 8.34 -13.06
CA GLY A 41 11.95 8.18 -14.18
C GLY A 41 12.11 6.72 -14.63
N MET A 42 11.10 5.87 -14.42
CA MET A 42 11.14 4.45 -14.76
C MET A 42 10.39 4.17 -16.06
N SER A 43 10.82 3.16 -16.80
CA SER A 43 10.11 2.69 -18.00
C SER A 43 8.84 1.87 -17.67
N SER A 44 8.74 1.33 -16.44
CA SER A 44 7.58 0.54 -16.01
C SER A 44 7.49 0.47 -14.48
N PRO A 45 6.26 0.43 -13.89
CA PRO A 45 6.07 0.18 -12.47
C PRO A 45 6.57 -1.21 -12.01
N ALA A 46 6.77 -2.15 -12.93
CA ALA A 46 7.32 -3.48 -12.62
C ALA A 46 8.71 -3.39 -11.95
N LEU A 47 9.49 -2.36 -12.30
CA LEU A 47 10.83 -2.14 -11.76
C LEU A 47 10.84 -1.88 -10.24
N LEU A 48 9.72 -1.43 -9.66
CA LEU A 48 9.56 -1.31 -8.20
C LEU A 48 9.66 -2.66 -7.47
N PHE A 49 9.37 -3.75 -8.18
CA PHE A 49 9.42 -5.11 -7.63
C PHE A 49 10.71 -5.86 -8.00
N ASP A 50 11.64 -5.17 -8.63
CA ASP A 50 12.92 -5.71 -9.11
C ASP A 50 14.07 -4.73 -8.82
N SER A 51 14.51 -3.98 -9.81
CA SER A 51 15.72 -3.14 -9.76
C SER A 51 15.61 -1.93 -8.83
N TYR A 52 14.38 -1.47 -8.52
CA TYR A 52 14.10 -0.30 -7.68
C TYR A 52 13.42 -0.66 -6.36
N LEU A 53 13.73 -1.83 -5.80
CA LEU A 53 13.20 -2.29 -4.51
C LEU A 53 13.46 -1.32 -3.36
N SER A 54 14.52 -0.54 -3.42
CA SER A 54 14.84 0.47 -2.40
C SER A 54 13.81 1.60 -2.32
N LEU A 55 13.03 1.83 -3.39
CA LEU A 55 11.94 2.81 -3.42
C LEU A 55 10.59 2.24 -2.99
N LEU A 56 10.52 0.92 -2.75
CA LEU A 56 9.27 0.24 -2.40
C LEU A 56 9.30 -0.23 -0.94
N HIS A 57 8.34 0.26 -0.15
CA HIS A 57 8.01 -0.29 1.15
C HIS A 57 6.61 -0.91 1.10
N THR A 58 6.51 -2.21 1.40
CA THR A 58 5.24 -2.92 1.45
C THR A 58 4.90 -3.29 2.89
N THR A 59 3.65 -3.03 3.30
CA THR A 59 3.17 -3.37 4.63
C THR A 59 1.71 -3.81 4.59
N SER A 60 1.20 -4.28 5.72
CA SER A 60 -0.18 -4.67 5.91
C SER A 60 -0.81 -3.84 7.01
N ALA A 61 -2.06 -3.41 6.82
CA ALA A 61 -2.81 -2.73 7.86
C ALA A 61 -3.02 -3.63 9.10
N ILE A 62 -3.13 -4.93 8.87
CA ILE A 62 -3.14 -5.94 9.91
C ILE A 62 -1.82 -6.71 9.83
N ARG A 63 -0.94 -6.49 10.81
CA ARG A 63 0.46 -6.95 10.79
C ARG A 63 0.61 -8.46 10.87
N TYR A 64 -0.23 -9.10 11.67
CA TYR A 64 -0.12 -10.51 11.96
C TYR A 64 -1.27 -11.29 11.33
N PRO A 65 -1.07 -12.58 11.00
CA PRO A 65 -2.16 -13.44 10.56
C PRO A 65 -3.29 -13.42 11.59
N VAL A 66 -4.50 -13.25 11.12
CA VAL A 66 -5.72 -13.26 11.94
C VAL A 66 -6.68 -14.27 11.33
N PHE A 67 -7.24 -15.09 12.19
CA PHE A 67 -8.24 -16.09 11.83
C PHE A 67 -9.56 -15.75 12.52
N VAL A 68 -10.66 -15.96 11.85
CA VAL A 68 -11.98 -15.87 12.45
C VAL A 68 -12.30 -17.21 13.11
N HIS A 69 -12.69 -17.18 14.37
CA HIS A 69 -13.07 -18.39 15.09
C HIS A 69 -14.47 -18.82 14.62
N GLY A 70 -14.49 -19.85 13.79
CA GLY A 70 -15.67 -20.62 13.36
C GLY A 70 -15.44 -22.10 13.67
N ASP A 71 -16.23 -22.98 13.12
CA ASP A 71 -16.05 -24.43 13.24
C ASP A 71 -14.73 -24.88 12.59
N ASP A 72 -14.34 -24.20 11.51
CA ASP A 72 -13.01 -24.26 10.89
C ASP A 72 -12.39 -22.86 10.92
N TYR A 73 -11.13 -22.74 11.34
CA TYR A 73 -10.43 -21.45 11.40
C TYR A 73 -10.30 -20.85 10.01
N ASP A 74 -11.20 -19.92 9.67
CA ASP A 74 -11.20 -19.22 8.40
C ASP A 74 -10.23 -18.04 8.40
N ASP A 75 -9.62 -17.81 7.25
CA ASP A 75 -8.76 -16.64 7.03
C ASP A 75 -9.55 -15.34 7.15
N TYR A 76 -9.00 -14.39 7.88
CA TYR A 76 -9.58 -13.06 7.99
C TYR A 76 -9.49 -12.28 6.67
N THR A 77 -10.62 -11.92 6.11
CA THR A 77 -10.74 -11.26 4.80
C THR A 77 -10.66 -9.72 4.85
N GLY A 78 -10.55 -9.12 6.04
CA GLY A 78 -10.54 -7.67 6.23
C GLY A 78 -11.91 -7.02 6.42
N TYR A 79 -12.99 -7.78 6.39
CA TYR A 79 -14.36 -7.24 6.43
C TYR A 79 -15.18 -7.59 7.67
N ALA A 80 -14.95 -8.73 8.26
CA ALA A 80 -15.74 -9.20 9.41
C ALA A 80 -14.83 -9.84 10.49
N PRO A 81 -14.64 -9.20 11.63
CA PRO A 81 -15.02 -7.81 11.96
C PRO A 81 -14.22 -6.78 11.18
N ARG A 82 -14.76 -5.57 10.97
CA ARG A 82 -13.99 -4.46 10.37
C ARG A 82 -12.83 -4.09 11.31
N PRO A 83 -11.62 -3.78 10.78
CA PRO A 83 -10.44 -3.53 11.60
C PRO A 83 -10.68 -2.51 12.73
N LEU A 84 -11.32 -1.40 12.44
CA LEU A 84 -11.59 -0.33 13.41
C LEU A 84 -12.71 -0.65 14.42
N ARG A 85 -13.40 -1.78 14.28
CA ARG A 85 -14.49 -2.19 15.18
C ARG A 85 -14.08 -3.28 16.17
N HIS A 86 -12.90 -3.86 16.02
CA HIS A 86 -12.38 -4.90 16.90
C HIS A 86 -11.14 -4.39 17.65
N PRO A 87 -11.09 -4.45 18.99
CA PRO A 87 -10.00 -3.85 19.78
C PRO A 87 -8.60 -4.31 19.35
N LEU A 88 -8.40 -5.61 19.14
CA LEU A 88 -7.12 -6.16 18.70
C LEU A 88 -6.69 -5.61 17.33
N LEU A 89 -7.61 -5.58 16.36
CA LEU A 89 -7.32 -5.09 15.01
C LEU A 89 -7.12 -3.57 14.98
N HIS A 90 -7.89 -2.84 15.78
CA HIS A 90 -7.71 -1.42 16.00
C HIS A 90 -6.31 -1.13 16.57
N GLY A 91 -5.88 -1.89 17.58
CA GLY A 91 -4.51 -1.80 18.11
C GLY A 91 -3.45 -2.03 17.04
N MET A 92 -3.62 -3.02 16.16
CA MET A 92 -2.66 -3.23 15.04
C MET A 92 -2.57 -2.00 14.11
N VAL A 93 -3.67 -1.28 13.89
CA VAL A 93 -3.66 -0.06 13.07
C VAL A 93 -2.98 1.11 13.80
N PHE A 94 -3.31 1.34 15.06
CA PHE A 94 -2.84 2.52 15.78
C PHE A 94 -1.47 2.33 16.44
N ASP A 95 -1.18 1.14 16.97
CA ASP A 95 0.03 0.90 17.76
C ASP A 95 1.16 0.26 16.94
N VAL A 96 0.83 -0.30 15.74
CA VAL A 96 1.82 -0.97 14.88
C VAL A 96 1.96 -0.27 13.53
N LEU A 97 0.87 -0.13 12.76
CA LEU A 97 0.93 0.49 11.44
C LEU A 97 1.28 1.98 11.52
N SER A 98 0.68 2.73 12.43
CA SER A 98 0.91 4.18 12.54
C SER A 98 2.39 4.53 12.80
N PRO A 99 3.09 3.92 13.79
CA PRO A 99 4.53 4.14 13.97
C PRO A 99 5.37 3.70 12.77
N GLU A 100 5.02 2.61 12.09
CA GLU A 100 5.72 2.19 10.88
C GLU A 100 5.64 3.24 9.76
N LEU A 101 4.44 3.81 9.54
CA LEU A 101 4.25 4.87 8.54
C LEU A 101 4.94 6.19 8.94
N ALA A 102 5.08 6.47 10.23
CA ALA A 102 5.86 7.58 10.74
C ALA A 102 7.36 7.41 10.47
N GLY A 103 7.85 6.17 10.44
CA GLY A 103 9.24 5.83 10.12
C GLY A 103 9.64 6.07 8.65
N VAL A 104 8.68 6.32 7.77
CA VAL A 104 8.91 6.61 6.33
C VAL A 104 8.24 7.94 5.92
N PRO A 105 8.62 9.07 6.52
CA PRO A 105 7.88 10.34 6.39
C PRO A 105 7.82 10.89 4.97
N GLY A 106 8.82 10.59 4.13
CA GLY A 106 8.89 11.02 2.73
C GLY A 106 8.18 10.10 1.73
N ALA A 107 7.46 9.06 2.18
CA ALA A 107 6.82 8.12 1.28
C ALA A 107 5.37 8.53 0.94
N LEU A 108 4.99 8.40 -0.33
CA LEU A 108 3.60 8.36 -0.74
C LEU A 108 2.98 7.01 -0.38
N ILE A 109 1.84 7.03 0.28
CA ILE A 109 1.16 5.84 0.77
C ILE A 109 -0.03 5.53 -0.15
N ILE A 110 -0.05 4.31 -0.71
CA ILE A 110 -1.12 3.83 -1.59
C ILE A 110 -1.91 2.75 -0.86
N PRO A 111 -3.09 3.07 -0.28
CA PRO A 111 -3.96 2.07 0.32
C PRO A 111 -4.58 1.20 -0.76
N LEU A 112 -4.41 -0.11 -0.67
CA LEU A 112 -4.97 -1.04 -1.64
C LEU A 112 -6.37 -1.49 -1.20
N GLY A 113 -7.38 -0.75 -1.66
CA GLY A 113 -8.80 -1.04 -1.41
C GLY A 113 -9.37 -0.38 -0.16
N LYS A 114 -10.70 -0.45 -0.06
CA LYS A 114 -11.49 0.33 0.91
C LYS A 114 -11.18 0.01 2.37
N ALA A 115 -10.94 -1.24 2.71
CA ALA A 115 -10.67 -1.62 4.10
C ALA A 115 -9.36 -0.98 4.63
N VAL A 116 -8.31 -0.93 3.80
CA VAL A 116 -7.05 -0.26 4.14
C VAL A 116 -7.24 1.26 4.13
N GLU A 117 -7.96 1.80 3.16
CA GLU A 117 -8.30 3.22 3.11
C GLU A 117 -9.03 3.70 4.36
N ASP A 118 -9.98 2.92 4.89
CA ASP A 118 -10.69 3.24 6.12
C ASP A 118 -9.72 3.30 7.32
N CYS A 119 -8.75 2.39 7.40
CA CYS A 119 -7.71 2.42 8.43
C CYS A 119 -6.86 3.70 8.33
N LEU A 120 -6.38 4.05 7.14
CA LEU A 120 -5.61 5.29 6.95
C LEU A 120 -6.45 6.54 7.23
N SER A 121 -7.73 6.54 6.85
CA SER A 121 -8.65 7.65 7.13
C SER A 121 -8.82 7.87 8.64
N ALA A 122 -8.83 6.81 9.45
CA ALA A 122 -8.87 6.91 10.90
C ALA A 122 -7.56 7.50 11.46
N LEU A 123 -6.40 7.11 10.94
CA LEU A 123 -5.11 7.69 11.32
C LEU A 123 -5.01 9.18 10.94
N ILE A 124 -5.55 9.56 9.78
CA ILE A 124 -5.65 10.96 9.36
C ILE A 124 -6.55 11.75 10.30
N ALA A 125 -7.72 11.22 10.65
CA ALA A 125 -8.64 11.86 11.58
C ALA A 125 -8.06 12.01 13.00
N ALA A 126 -7.21 11.08 13.41
CA ALA A 126 -6.47 11.15 14.67
C ALA A 126 -5.24 12.08 14.63
N GLY A 127 -4.93 12.68 13.47
CA GLY A 127 -3.77 13.56 13.31
C GLY A 127 -2.40 12.88 13.30
N THR A 128 -2.36 11.54 13.23
CA THR A 128 -1.10 10.77 13.23
C THR A 128 -0.56 10.50 11.82
N LEU A 129 -1.35 10.79 10.79
CA LEU A 129 -0.98 10.62 9.39
C LEU A 129 -1.46 11.82 8.55
N SER A 130 -0.57 12.40 7.73
CA SER A 130 -0.94 13.47 6.80
C SER A 130 -1.74 12.90 5.61
N ARG A 131 -2.85 13.59 5.29
CA ARG A 131 -3.72 13.24 4.17
C ARG A 131 -3.02 13.39 2.81
N GLU A 132 -2.12 14.35 2.70
CA GLU A 132 -1.36 14.65 1.48
C GLU A 132 -0.48 13.48 1.06
N ARG A 133 -0.01 12.70 2.03
CA ARG A 133 0.78 11.49 1.81
C ARG A 133 -0.02 10.29 1.31
N CYS A 134 -1.36 10.37 1.28
CA CYS A 134 -2.23 9.23 1.02
C CYS A 134 -2.92 9.35 -0.33
N LEU A 135 -2.65 8.42 -1.24
CA LEU A 135 -3.31 8.28 -2.53
C LEU A 135 -4.63 7.49 -2.36
N LEU A 136 -5.61 8.12 -1.68
CA LEU A 136 -6.90 7.51 -1.40
C LEU A 136 -7.72 7.28 -2.68
N GLY A 137 -8.58 6.27 -2.67
CA GLY A 137 -9.41 5.90 -3.82
C GLY A 137 -8.77 4.87 -4.74
N PHE A 138 -7.61 4.29 -4.37
CA PHE A 138 -6.97 3.26 -5.15
C PHE A 138 -7.64 1.90 -4.91
N PRO A 139 -8.15 1.21 -5.96
CA PRO A 139 -8.88 -0.05 -5.80
C PRO A 139 -7.98 -1.20 -5.35
N HIS A 140 -8.57 -2.22 -4.74
CA HIS A 140 -7.83 -3.42 -4.39
C HIS A 140 -7.45 -4.22 -5.65
N PRO A 141 -6.17 -4.59 -5.85
CA PRO A 141 -5.68 -5.23 -7.06
C PRO A 141 -5.99 -6.73 -7.18
N SER A 142 -6.68 -7.33 -6.19
CA SER A 142 -7.04 -8.74 -6.21
C SER A 142 -7.84 -9.10 -7.48
N GLY A 143 -7.59 -10.30 -8.01
CA GLY A 143 -8.40 -10.88 -9.08
C GLY A 143 -9.87 -11.08 -8.69
N GLN A 144 -10.16 -11.26 -7.41
CA GLN A 144 -11.53 -11.37 -6.88
C GLN A 144 -12.29 -10.04 -6.92
N ASN A 145 -11.60 -8.89 -6.99
CA ASN A 145 -12.25 -7.60 -7.22
C ASN A 145 -12.60 -7.43 -8.71
N GLY A 146 -13.72 -8.00 -9.13
CA GLY A 146 -14.20 -7.91 -10.51
C GLY A 146 -14.48 -6.47 -10.99
N HIS A 147 -14.67 -5.54 -10.06
CA HIS A 147 -14.98 -4.13 -10.36
C HIS A 147 -13.74 -3.23 -10.37
N ARG A 148 -12.52 -3.74 -10.14
CA ARG A 148 -11.31 -2.92 -9.98
C ARG A 148 -11.04 -1.98 -11.14
N LYS A 149 -11.25 -2.41 -12.39
CA LYS A 149 -11.04 -1.57 -13.56
C LYS A 149 -11.97 -0.36 -13.56
N ARG A 150 -13.27 -0.60 -13.39
CA ARG A 150 -14.27 0.48 -13.33
C ARG A 150 -14.01 1.41 -12.13
N GLN A 151 -13.63 0.88 -10.98
CA GLN A 151 -13.28 1.67 -9.80
C GLN A 151 -12.05 2.56 -10.06
N LEU A 152 -11.05 2.03 -10.78
CA LEU A 152 -9.87 2.80 -11.18
C LEU A 152 -10.24 3.91 -12.17
N GLU A 153 -11.01 3.58 -13.20
CA GLU A 153 -11.49 4.54 -14.22
C GLU A 153 -12.24 5.72 -13.57
N LEU A 154 -13.14 5.45 -12.61
CA LEU A 154 -13.89 6.49 -11.90
C LEU A 154 -12.99 7.43 -11.08
N ASN A 155 -11.82 6.97 -10.64
CA ASN A 155 -10.90 7.76 -9.82
C ASN A 155 -9.64 8.20 -10.59
N LEU A 156 -9.52 7.87 -11.88
CA LEU A 156 -8.28 7.97 -12.64
C LEU A 156 -7.68 9.39 -12.61
N ASP A 157 -8.48 10.38 -12.98
CA ASP A 157 -8.03 11.77 -13.06
C ASP A 157 -7.62 12.31 -11.68
N MET A 158 -8.39 11.97 -10.64
CA MET A 158 -8.06 12.34 -9.26
C MET A 158 -6.76 11.69 -8.81
N LEU A 159 -6.54 10.41 -9.11
CA LEU A 159 -5.33 9.68 -8.75
C LEU A 159 -4.11 10.24 -9.48
N LYS A 160 -4.20 10.51 -10.78
CA LYS A 160 -3.16 11.16 -11.58
C LYS A 160 -2.80 12.54 -11.02
N THR A 161 -3.80 13.38 -10.77
CA THR A 161 -3.60 14.73 -10.24
C THR A 161 -2.89 14.70 -8.88
N LYS A 162 -3.34 13.84 -7.96
CA LYS A 162 -2.71 13.69 -6.64
C LYS A 162 -1.28 13.17 -6.73
N THR A 163 -1.02 12.21 -7.61
CA THR A 163 0.33 11.69 -7.85
C THR A 163 1.25 12.80 -8.36
N ALA A 164 0.80 13.57 -9.36
CA ALA A 164 1.55 14.71 -9.89
C ALA A 164 1.83 15.75 -8.81
N THR A 165 0.81 16.14 -8.03
CA THR A 165 0.96 17.11 -6.94
C THR A 165 1.99 16.66 -5.92
N TRP A 166 1.93 15.39 -5.50
CA TRP A 166 2.88 14.84 -4.54
C TRP A 166 4.33 14.94 -5.02
N PHE A 167 4.61 14.44 -6.22
CA PHE A 167 5.98 14.44 -6.73
C PHE A 167 6.51 15.84 -7.02
N THR A 168 5.67 16.75 -7.49
CA THR A 168 6.07 18.15 -7.73
C THR A 168 6.42 18.87 -6.42
N GLN A 169 5.64 18.67 -5.36
CA GLN A 169 5.88 19.29 -4.06
C GLN A 169 7.12 18.73 -3.37
N THR A 170 7.34 17.40 -3.44
CA THR A 170 8.51 16.77 -2.82
C THR A 170 9.81 17.07 -3.55
N ALA A 171 9.80 17.21 -4.88
CA ALA A 171 10.97 17.64 -5.65
C ALA A 171 11.39 19.06 -5.27
N GLY A 172 10.46 19.98 -5.04
CA GLY A 172 10.75 21.36 -4.60
C GLY A 172 11.25 21.49 -3.16
N ALA A 173 11.01 20.51 -2.31
CA ALA A 173 11.46 20.52 -0.91
C ALA A 173 12.91 19.99 -0.73
N SER A 174 13.50 19.38 -1.77
CA SER A 174 14.84 18.78 -1.75
C SER A 174 15.88 19.66 -2.47
N ALA A 175 15.49 20.82 -2.97
CA ALA A 175 16.36 21.82 -3.61
C ALA A 175 16.60 23.00 -2.68
#